data_4e17ff7a91d0e1a0d3195b57008092ed
#
_entry.id   4e17ff7a91d0e1a0d3195b57008092ed
#
_cell.length_a   1.000
_cell.length_b   1.000
_cell.length_c   1.000
_cell.angle_alpha   90.00
_cell.angle_beta   90.00
_cell.angle_gamma   90.00
#
_symmetry.space_group_name_H-M   'P 1'
#
loop_
_entity.id
_entity.type
_entity.pdbx_description
1 polymer ?
#
loop_
_entity_poly.entity_id
_entity_poly.type
_entity_poly.pdbx_seq_one_letter_code
_entity_poly.pdbx_strand_id
1 'polypeptide(L)'
;RDRLRSRGLGDVYKRQPNELADHGVISPTAALSSIVYTPEYSLEVMRHLYKMEDRVLGPYGFYDAFSETEDWYPKRYLAIDQGPIVVMIENYRTGLLWKLFMSHPDVQTGLKKLGFK
;
A
#
# COMPACT_ATOMS: atom_id res chain seq x y z
N ARG A 1 12.50 19.95 -20.19
CA ARG A 1 11.84 18.68 -19.84
C ARG A 1 12.53 17.96 -18.69
N ASP A 2 13.84 18.06 -18.56
CA ASP A 2 14.62 17.42 -17.47
C ASP A 2 14.39 18.07 -16.09
N ARG A 3 14.01 19.35 -16.06
CA ARG A 3 13.71 20.04 -14.80
C ARG A 3 12.50 19.46 -14.04
N LEU A 4 11.54 18.84 -14.72
CA LEU A 4 10.38 18.20 -14.06
C LEU A 4 10.76 16.82 -13.48
N ARG A 5 11.65 16.07 -14.12
CA ARG A 5 12.15 14.79 -13.60
C ARG A 5 13.07 14.98 -12.39
N SER A 6 13.96 15.97 -12.44
CA SER A 6 14.84 16.26 -11.31
C SER A 6 14.11 16.82 -10.10
N ARG A 7 12.98 17.53 -10.30
CA ARG A 7 12.12 17.95 -9.20
C ARG A 7 11.45 16.77 -8.50
N GLY A 8 10.92 15.79 -9.26
CA GLY A 8 10.30 14.59 -8.69
C GLY A 8 11.27 13.77 -7.84
N LEU A 9 12.48 13.52 -8.34
CA LEU A 9 13.52 12.83 -7.57
C LEU A 9 14.03 13.65 -6.39
N GLY A 10 14.20 14.96 -6.56
CA GLY A 10 14.60 15.86 -5.47
C GLY A 10 13.55 15.94 -4.36
N ASP A 11 12.26 15.88 -4.68
CA ASP A 11 11.19 15.85 -3.69
C ASP A 11 11.16 14.52 -2.92
N VAL A 12 11.44 13.39 -3.57
CA VAL A 12 11.56 12.09 -2.90
C VAL A 12 12.74 12.10 -1.92
N TYR A 13 13.90 12.60 -2.32
CA TYR A 13 15.06 12.69 -1.42
C TYR A 13 14.90 13.73 -0.31
N LYS A 14 14.19 14.84 -0.57
CA LYS A 14 13.88 15.85 0.46
C LYS A 14 12.83 15.41 1.46
N ARG A 15 12.01 14.43 1.10
CA ARG A 15 10.98 13.86 1.96
C ARG A 15 11.43 12.59 2.67
N GLN A 16 12.71 12.22 2.56
CA GLN A 16 13.23 11.16 3.43
C GLN A 16 13.10 11.61 4.88
N PRO A 17 12.42 10.82 5.73
CA PRO A 17 12.31 11.15 7.14
C PRO A 17 13.72 11.24 7.71
N ASN A 18 14.06 12.39 8.25
CA ASN A 18 15.14 12.45 9.21
C ASN A 18 14.52 12.34 10.60
N GLU A 19 15.31 11.97 11.58
CA GLU A 19 14.82 11.78 12.96
C GLU A 19 14.06 13.01 13.51
N LEU A 20 14.35 14.21 12.98
CA LEU A 20 13.69 15.46 13.38
C LEU A 20 12.36 15.71 12.65
N ALA A 21 12.09 15.02 11.53
CA ALA A 21 10.90 15.18 10.71
C ALA A 21 9.99 13.95 10.72
N ASP A 22 10.36 12.89 11.43
CA ASP A 22 9.53 11.69 11.57
C ASP A 22 8.50 11.93 12.68
N HIS A 23 7.23 12.02 12.26
CA HIS A 23 6.07 12.17 13.14
C HIS A 23 5.38 10.83 13.40
N GLY A 24 6.00 9.70 13.06
CA GLY A 24 5.42 8.38 13.23
C GLY A 24 4.12 8.18 12.46
N VAL A 25 3.96 8.82 11.30
CA VAL A 25 2.77 8.69 10.46
C VAL A 25 2.80 7.37 9.71
N ILE A 26 1.78 6.57 9.92
CA ILE A 26 1.62 5.23 9.33
C ILE A 26 0.39 5.22 8.42
N SER A 27 0.51 4.61 7.24
CA SER A 27 -0.61 4.34 6.35
C SER A 27 -0.90 2.83 6.34
N PRO A 28 -2.12 2.40 6.70
CA PRO A 28 -2.49 0.98 6.69
C PRO A 28 -2.25 0.28 5.36
N THR A 29 -2.43 0.98 4.24
CA THR A 29 -2.23 0.42 2.90
C THR A 29 -0.81 -0.09 2.67
N ALA A 30 0.20 0.57 3.23
CA ALA A 30 1.60 0.16 3.06
C ALA A 30 1.85 -1.29 3.53
N ALA A 31 1.31 -1.64 4.69
CA ALA A 31 1.44 -2.98 5.26
C ALA A 31 0.42 -3.97 4.68
N LEU A 32 -0.86 -3.58 4.59
CA LEU A 32 -1.94 -4.49 4.20
C LEU A 32 -1.91 -4.84 2.72
N SER A 33 -1.50 -3.91 1.85
CA SER A 33 -1.32 -4.17 0.43
C SER A 33 -0.10 -5.04 0.13
N SER A 34 0.82 -5.18 1.07
CA SER A 34 2.00 -6.02 0.95
C SER A 34 1.78 -7.48 1.34
N ILE A 35 0.55 -7.86 1.70
CA ILE A 35 0.21 -9.18 2.27
C ILE A 35 0.64 -10.37 1.41
N VAL A 36 0.68 -10.23 0.08
CA VAL A 36 1.11 -11.30 -0.82
C VAL A 36 2.62 -11.58 -0.76
N TYR A 37 3.41 -10.60 -0.31
CA TYR A 37 4.87 -10.68 -0.20
C TYR A 37 5.34 -10.92 1.23
N THR A 38 4.64 -10.35 2.20
CA THR A 38 5.00 -10.38 3.62
C THR A 38 3.80 -10.73 4.50
N PRO A 39 3.16 -11.91 4.32
CA PRO A 39 1.89 -12.23 4.96
C PRO A 39 1.96 -12.19 6.49
N GLU A 40 3.04 -12.66 7.08
CA GLU A 40 3.20 -12.69 8.54
C GLU A 40 3.18 -11.29 9.15
N TYR A 41 4.01 -10.39 8.60
CA TYR A 41 4.06 -8.98 9.04
C TYR A 41 2.75 -8.24 8.77
N SER A 42 2.16 -8.44 7.58
CA SER A 42 0.90 -7.80 7.22
C SER A 42 -0.25 -8.23 8.14
N LEU A 43 -0.32 -9.50 8.51
CA LEU A 43 -1.31 -10.02 9.46
C LEU A 43 -1.06 -9.52 10.89
N GLU A 44 0.19 -9.35 11.30
CA GLU A 44 0.54 -8.77 12.59
C GLU A 44 0.07 -7.32 12.67
N VAL A 45 0.37 -6.51 11.65
CA VAL A 45 -0.11 -5.12 11.57
C VAL A 45 -1.64 -5.07 11.55
N MET A 46 -2.29 -5.94 10.78
CA MET A 46 -3.75 -6.01 10.73
C MET A 46 -4.35 -6.28 12.12
N ARG A 47 -3.79 -7.22 12.88
CA ARG A 47 -4.22 -7.49 14.26
C ARG A 47 -4.01 -6.29 15.18
N HIS A 48 -2.92 -5.55 15.00
CA HIS A 48 -2.67 -4.32 15.77
C HIS A 48 -3.72 -3.25 15.44
N LEU A 49 -4.00 -3.02 14.16
CA LEU A 49 -5.02 -2.06 13.71
C LEU A 49 -6.42 -2.40 14.23
N TYR A 50 -6.78 -3.68 14.29
CA TYR A 50 -8.07 -4.11 14.87
C TYR A 50 -8.18 -3.88 16.38
N LYS A 51 -7.08 -3.81 17.12
CA LYS A 51 -7.13 -3.45 18.55
C LYS A 51 -7.48 -1.98 18.79
N MET A 52 -7.31 -1.14 17.78
CA MET A 52 -7.67 0.28 17.81
C MET A 52 -8.67 0.66 16.70
N GLU A 53 -9.57 -0.27 16.39
CA GLU A 53 -10.55 -0.10 15.30
C GLU A 53 -11.43 1.13 15.45
N ASP A 54 -11.77 1.52 16.67
CA ASP A 54 -12.53 2.73 17.01
C ASP A 54 -11.87 4.03 16.50
N ARG A 55 -10.56 4.02 16.33
CA ARG A 55 -9.77 5.18 15.88
C ARG A 55 -9.41 5.11 14.40
N VAL A 56 -9.09 3.93 13.88
CA VAL A 56 -8.47 3.75 12.56
C VAL A 56 -9.39 3.09 11.53
N LEU A 57 -10.54 2.56 11.94
CA LEU A 57 -11.49 1.88 11.06
C LEU A 57 -12.80 2.65 10.98
N GLY A 58 -13.34 2.80 9.78
CA GLY A 58 -14.62 3.43 9.56
C GLY A 58 -15.48 2.63 8.58
N PRO A 59 -16.63 3.18 8.14
CA PRO A 59 -17.60 2.44 7.35
C PRO A 59 -17.08 1.94 5.98
N TYR A 60 -15.99 2.51 5.47
CA TYR A 60 -15.40 2.13 4.20
C TYR A 60 -14.02 1.47 4.33
N GLY A 61 -13.67 0.98 5.50
CA GLY A 61 -12.38 0.36 5.79
C GLY A 61 -11.46 1.23 6.65
N PHE A 62 -10.17 0.95 6.61
CA PHE A 62 -9.19 1.71 7.37
C PHE A 62 -9.05 3.14 6.84
N TYR A 63 -8.88 4.10 7.76
CA TYR A 63 -8.54 5.47 7.37
C TYR A 63 -7.16 5.52 6.72
N ASP A 64 -6.92 6.56 5.93
CA ASP A 64 -5.75 6.72 5.09
C ASP A 64 -4.42 6.68 5.86
N ALA A 65 -4.35 7.41 6.95
CA ALA A 65 -3.15 7.50 7.77
C ALA A 65 -3.49 7.83 9.22
N PHE A 66 -2.54 7.56 10.12
CA PHE A 66 -2.62 7.91 11.53
C PHE A 66 -1.22 8.04 12.13
N SER A 67 -1.12 8.64 13.30
CA SER A 67 0.09 8.65 14.12
C SER A 67 -0.26 8.40 15.58
N GLU A 68 0.22 7.31 16.13
CA GLU A 68 0.11 7.02 17.56
C GLU A 68 0.99 7.96 18.40
N THR A 69 2.15 8.34 17.85
CA THR A 69 3.10 9.26 18.50
C THR A 69 2.50 10.65 18.71
N GLU A 70 1.79 11.15 17.70
CA GLU A 70 1.17 12.49 17.70
C GLU A 70 -0.31 12.46 18.16
N ASP A 71 -0.84 11.30 18.54
CA ASP A 71 -2.27 11.08 18.80
C ASP A 71 -3.18 11.66 17.70
N TRP A 72 -2.78 11.45 16.44
CA TRP A 72 -3.41 12.02 15.25
C TRP A 72 -4.12 10.95 14.43
N TYR A 73 -5.46 11.04 14.32
CA TYR A 73 -6.31 10.05 13.66
C TYR A 73 -7.33 10.73 12.74
N PRO A 74 -6.93 11.16 11.53
CA PRO A 74 -7.83 11.81 10.58
C PRO A 74 -8.82 10.80 9.99
N LYS A 75 -10.10 11.15 9.96
CA LYS A 75 -11.15 10.32 9.35
C LYS A 75 -11.24 10.58 7.84
N ARG A 76 -10.22 10.20 7.10
CA ARG A 76 -10.11 10.39 5.65
C ARG A 76 -9.94 9.05 4.95
N TYR A 77 -10.43 8.99 3.70
CA TYR A 77 -10.23 7.86 2.79
C TYR A 77 -9.64 8.37 1.48
N LEU A 78 -8.69 7.64 0.95
CA LEU A 78 -8.17 7.83 -0.41
C LEU A 78 -8.40 6.53 -1.19
N ALA A 79 -9.08 6.62 -2.33
CA ALA A 79 -9.41 5.45 -3.14
C ALA A 79 -8.15 4.70 -3.60
N ILE A 80 -7.08 5.44 -3.87
CA ILE A 80 -5.79 4.88 -4.27
C ILE A 80 -5.15 4.02 -3.16
N ASP A 81 -5.50 4.25 -1.90
CA ASP A 81 -4.99 3.49 -0.76
C ASP A 81 -5.92 2.34 -0.38
N GLN A 82 -7.24 2.53 -0.51
CA GLN A 82 -8.23 1.48 -0.23
C GLN A 82 -8.22 0.37 -1.29
N GLY A 83 -8.11 0.73 -2.56
CA GLY A 83 -8.11 -0.23 -3.66
C GLY A 83 -7.06 -1.32 -3.53
N PRO A 84 -5.78 -0.99 -3.34
CA PRO A 84 -4.72 -1.98 -3.17
C PRO A 84 -4.93 -2.92 -1.99
N ILE A 85 -5.49 -2.46 -0.86
CA ILE A 85 -5.79 -3.33 0.28
C ILE A 85 -6.75 -4.44 -0.16
N VAL A 86 -7.88 -4.09 -0.76
CA VAL A 86 -8.89 -5.06 -1.19
C VAL A 86 -8.34 -6.00 -2.25
N VAL A 87 -7.70 -5.45 -3.28
CA VAL A 87 -7.13 -6.19 -4.41
C VAL A 87 -6.06 -7.19 -3.95
N MET A 88 -5.17 -6.76 -3.07
CA MET A 88 -4.05 -7.61 -2.63
C MET A 88 -4.48 -8.65 -1.59
N ILE A 89 -5.45 -8.36 -0.74
CA ILE A 89 -6.06 -9.38 0.13
C ILE A 89 -6.77 -10.45 -0.71
N GLU A 90 -7.55 -10.06 -1.71
CA GLU A 90 -8.19 -11.02 -2.60
C GLU A 90 -7.15 -11.85 -3.38
N ASN A 91 -6.10 -11.19 -3.84
CA ASN A 91 -5.02 -11.87 -4.55
C ASN A 91 -4.25 -12.85 -3.65
N TYR A 92 -4.04 -12.52 -2.38
CA TYR A 92 -3.47 -13.43 -1.38
C TYR A 92 -4.36 -14.66 -1.15
N ARG A 93 -5.68 -14.46 -1.07
CA ARG A 93 -6.66 -15.54 -0.82
C ARG A 93 -6.83 -16.47 -2.02
N THR A 94 -6.92 -15.95 -3.23
CA THR A 94 -7.36 -16.72 -4.41
C THR A 94 -6.42 -16.63 -5.60
N GLY A 95 -5.52 -15.66 -5.63
CA GLY A 95 -4.68 -15.35 -6.79
C GLY A 95 -5.45 -14.78 -7.98
N LEU A 96 -6.70 -14.32 -7.77
CA LEU A 96 -7.63 -13.93 -8.84
C LEU A 96 -7.03 -12.90 -9.79
N LEU A 97 -6.51 -11.80 -9.26
CA LEU A 97 -6.00 -10.68 -10.07
C LEU A 97 -4.79 -11.11 -10.91
N TRP A 98 -3.88 -11.85 -10.31
CA TRP A 98 -2.70 -12.38 -11.01
C TRP A 98 -3.10 -13.39 -12.09
N LYS A 99 -4.05 -14.28 -11.80
CA LYS A 99 -4.55 -15.24 -12.80
C LYS A 99 -5.19 -14.53 -13.98
N LEU A 100 -6.06 -13.55 -13.72
CA LEU A 100 -6.70 -12.77 -14.76
C LEU A 100 -5.69 -11.99 -15.60
N PHE A 101 -4.77 -11.27 -14.96
CA PHE A 101 -3.72 -10.53 -15.66
C PHE A 101 -2.84 -11.46 -16.51
N MET A 102 -2.36 -12.55 -15.93
CA MET A 102 -1.49 -13.50 -16.60
C MET A 102 -2.19 -14.28 -17.72
N SER A 103 -3.50 -14.40 -17.71
CA SER A 103 -4.26 -15.07 -18.77
C SER A 103 -4.45 -14.21 -20.02
N HIS A 104 -4.16 -12.90 -19.95
CA HIS A 104 -4.39 -12.00 -21.09
C HIS A 104 -3.38 -12.29 -22.22
N PRO A 105 -3.83 -12.41 -23.49
CA PRO A 105 -2.96 -12.75 -24.63
C PRO A 105 -1.79 -11.79 -24.82
N ASP A 106 -2.00 -10.49 -24.63
CA ASP A 106 -0.94 -9.48 -24.79
C ASP A 106 0.13 -9.61 -23.71
N VAL A 107 -0.27 -9.95 -22.46
CA VAL A 107 0.68 -10.20 -21.37
C VAL A 107 1.53 -11.43 -21.71
N GLN A 108 0.91 -12.53 -22.15
CA GLN A 108 1.61 -13.73 -22.57
C GLN A 108 2.59 -13.47 -23.71
N THR A 109 2.17 -12.68 -24.69
CA THR A 109 3.03 -12.28 -25.81
C THR A 109 4.21 -11.43 -25.33
N GLY A 110 3.95 -10.48 -24.46
CA GLY A 110 5.00 -9.62 -23.89
C GLY A 110 6.04 -10.42 -23.10
N LEU A 111 5.59 -11.34 -22.24
CA LEU A 111 6.47 -12.21 -21.45
C LEU A 111 7.37 -13.07 -22.34
N LYS A 112 6.80 -13.68 -23.38
CA LYS A 112 7.58 -14.47 -24.36
C LYS A 112 8.65 -13.64 -25.04
N LYS A 113 8.31 -12.40 -25.47
CA LYS A 113 9.28 -11.49 -26.08
C LYS A 113 10.41 -11.09 -25.13
N LEU A 114 10.14 -11.02 -23.85
CA LEU A 114 11.13 -10.71 -22.81
C LEU A 114 11.90 -11.94 -22.30
N GLY A 115 11.61 -13.13 -22.82
CA GLY A 115 12.32 -14.37 -22.46
C GLY A 115 11.87 -15.02 -21.15
N PHE A 116 10.75 -14.60 -20.58
CA PHE A 116 10.15 -15.29 -19.45
C PHE A 116 9.55 -16.63 -19.91
N LYS A 117 9.70 -17.67 -19.05
CA LYS A 117 9.18 -19.02 -19.29
C LYS A 117 7.93 -19.26 -18.47
#